data_208e7f4100020563fa4cfe1a9c3ab511
#
_entry.id   208e7f4100020563fa4cfe1a9c3ab511
#
_cell.length_a   1.000
_cell.length_b   1.000
_cell.length_c   1.000
_cell.angle_alpha   90.00
_cell.angle_beta   90.00
_cell.angle_gamma   90.00
#
_symmetry.space_group_name_H-M   'P 1'
#
loop_
_entity.id
_entity.type
_entity.pdbx_description
1 polymer ?
#
loop_
_entity_poly.entity_id
_entity_poly.type
_entity_poly.pdbx_seq_one_letter_code
_entity_poly.pdbx_strand_id
1 'polypeptide(L)'
;MSILSYFQQQRLTLQSGTALPAAQSLLTLAGQGELEATLNPKPDAAALLAAIEQAYQDGYEQQASTEFELQGIAFAGSGDPLLALELLSQVLPAFKAQRHGVPVTLVTYGLVAAAEAEQLCQQLIALEVERLEIYLPAANPPAYQQAVKPLQYGFAEVCQFIHAAAEAGLQVSCFAFAPAEQPAEIRALARELGARELLILQPEK
;
A
#
# COMPACT_ATOMS: atom_id res chain seq x y z
N MET A 1 6.81 20.40 -1.21
CA MET A 1 6.17 19.10 -1.00
C MET A 1 7.14 18.24 -0.22
N SER A 2 6.73 17.66 0.90
CA SER A 2 7.62 16.78 1.67
C SER A 2 7.28 15.33 1.34
N ILE A 3 8.27 14.54 0.93
CA ILE A 3 8.18 13.10 0.86
C ILE A 3 8.77 12.60 2.16
N LEU A 4 7.99 11.83 2.91
CA LEU A 4 8.46 11.18 4.12
C LEU A 4 8.95 9.79 3.76
N SER A 5 10.13 9.46 4.24
CA SER A 5 10.70 8.13 4.13
C SER A 5 11.09 7.62 5.51
N TYR A 6 10.82 6.37 5.80
CA TYR A 6 11.25 5.74 7.04
C TYR A 6 11.54 4.27 6.83
N PHE A 7 12.38 3.73 7.67
CA PHE A 7 12.71 2.31 7.68
C PHE A 7 11.99 1.61 8.81
N GLN A 8 11.29 0.56 8.47
CA GLN A 8 10.70 -0.36 9.43
C GLN A 8 11.08 -1.78 9.07
N GLN A 9 11.78 -2.47 9.97
CA GLN A 9 12.26 -3.84 9.74
C GLN A 9 13.02 -4.00 8.41
N GLN A 10 13.94 -3.07 8.12
CA GLN A 10 14.72 -3.02 6.87
C GLN A 10 13.88 -2.83 5.59
N ARG A 11 12.64 -2.39 5.72
CA ARG A 11 11.79 -2.01 4.59
C ARG A 11 11.67 -0.48 4.52
N LEU A 12 12.05 0.08 3.38
CA LEU A 12 11.82 1.49 3.10
C LEU A 12 10.34 1.72 2.78
N THR A 13 9.70 2.60 3.51
CA THR A 13 8.33 3.06 3.21
C THR A 13 8.36 4.51 2.76
N LEU A 14 7.78 4.78 1.61
CA LEU A 14 7.66 6.11 1.04
C LEU A 14 6.22 6.59 1.18
N GLN A 15 6.08 7.78 1.75
CA GLN A 15 4.80 8.46 1.88
C GLN A 15 4.83 9.81 1.20
N SER A 16 3.80 10.12 0.44
CA SER A 16 3.52 11.48 -0.03
C SER A 16 2.42 12.11 0.81
N GLY A 17 2.57 13.38 1.18
CA GLY A 17 1.56 14.13 1.93
C GLY A 17 2.02 14.70 3.26
N THR A 18 1.09 14.94 4.19
CA THR A 18 1.39 15.43 5.54
C THR A 18 2.02 14.34 6.39
N ALA A 19 2.78 14.73 7.42
CA ALA A 19 3.52 13.85 8.33
C ALA A 19 2.64 12.97 9.25
N LEU A 20 1.55 12.41 8.72
CA LEU A 20 0.78 11.41 9.43
C LEU A 20 1.38 10.03 9.17
N PRO A 21 1.38 9.13 10.15
CA PRO A 21 1.71 7.72 9.93
C PRO A 21 0.92 7.17 8.74
N ALA A 22 1.52 6.32 7.92
CA ALA A 22 0.89 5.77 6.71
C ALA A 22 -0.53 5.27 6.99
N ALA A 23 -0.68 4.60 8.09
CA ALA A 23 -1.92 4.07 8.58
C ALA A 23 -3.00 5.13 8.86
N GLN A 24 -2.65 6.20 9.55
CA GLN A 24 -3.60 7.29 9.83
C GLN A 24 -3.94 8.07 8.56
N SER A 25 -2.98 8.25 7.67
CA SER A 25 -3.21 8.90 6.37
C SER A 25 -4.21 8.12 5.53
N LEU A 26 -4.06 6.82 5.45
CA LEU A 26 -4.99 5.95 4.75
C LEU A 26 -6.40 6.04 5.35
N LEU A 27 -6.55 5.92 6.67
CA LEU A 27 -7.83 6.05 7.35
C LEU A 27 -8.51 7.40 7.13
N THR A 28 -7.75 8.48 7.23
CA THR A 28 -8.27 9.83 7.02
C THR A 28 -8.84 10.00 5.63
N LEU A 29 -8.16 9.48 4.62
CA LEU A 29 -8.58 9.61 3.23
C LEU A 29 -9.83 8.80 2.91
N ALA A 30 -9.87 7.53 3.34
CA ALA A 30 -11.07 6.72 3.15
C ALA A 30 -12.29 7.32 3.86
N GLY A 31 -12.09 7.88 5.04
CA GLY A 31 -13.16 8.53 5.81
C GLY A 31 -13.70 9.82 5.18
N GLN A 32 -12.92 10.51 4.37
CA GLN A 32 -13.30 11.79 3.75
C GLN A 32 -13.77 11.66 2.30
N GLY A 33 -13.55 10.53 1.68
CA GLY A 33 -13.93 10.31 0.28
C GLY A 33 -13.18 11.18 -0.74
N GLU A 34 -12.07 11.77 -0.34
CA GLU A 34 -11.26 12.70 -1.16
C GLU A 34 -10.00 12.04 -1.71
N LEU A 35 -10.09 10.76 -2.12
CA LEU A 35 -8.93 10.02 -2.63
C LEU A 35 -8.22 10.73 -3.80
N GLU A 36 -8.96 11.40 -4.66
CA GLU A 36 -8.39 12.14 -5.78
C GLU A 36 -7.75 13.49 -5.36
N ALA A 37 -8.33 14.18 -4.39
CA ALA A 37 -7.87 15.49 -3.97
C ALA A 37 -6.53 15.46 -3.24
N THR A 38 -6.21 14.39 -2.56
CA THR A 38 -5.01 14.26 -1.73
C THR A 38 -3.74 13.90 -2.49
N LEU A 39 -3.84 13.49 -3.73
CA LEU A 39 -2.69 13.31 -4.63
C LEU A 39 -2.16 14.62 -5.21
N ASN A 40 -2.72 15.73 -4.81
CA ASN A 40 -2.32 17.04 -5.33
C ASN A 40 -1.53 17.85 -4.26
N PRO A 41 -0.29 18.34 -4.57
CA PRO A 41 0.41 18.09 -5.82
C PRO A 41 1.04 16.70 -5.87
N LYS A 42 0.84 15.98 -6.96
CA LYS A 42 1.55 14.71 -7.21
C LYS A 42 3.06 14.96 -7.22
N PRO A 43 3.89 14.10 -6.59
CA PRO A 43 5.32 14.12 -6.84
C PRO A 43 5.58 13.83 -8.32
N ASP A 44 6.58 14.44 -8.92
CA ASP A 44 7.08 13.96 -10.19
C ASP A 44 7.99 12.74 -10.00
N ALA A 45 8.22 12.01 -11.07
CA ALA A 45 9.03 10.78 -11.02
C ALA A 45 10.48 11.05 -10.57
N ALA A 46 11.06 12.17 -10.98
CA ALA A 46 12.43 12.54 -10.61
C ALA A 46 12.55 12.84 -9.11
N ALA A 47 11.59 13.60 -8.56
CA ALA A 47 11.54 13.88 -7.12
C ALA A 47 11.34 12.60 -6.29
N LEU A 48 10.51 11.69 -6.76
CA LEU A 48 10.28 10.43 -6.06
C LEU A 48 11.51 9.51 -6.11
N LEU A 49 12.17 9.39 -7.27
CA LEU A 49 13.43 8.63 -7.39
C LEU A 49 14.56 9.24 -6.54
N ALA A 50 14.68 10.57 -6.50
CA ALA A 50 15.66 11.25 -5.66
C ALA A 50 15.39 11.02 -4.16
N ALA A 51 14.13 11.00 -3.75
CA ALA A 51 13.75 10.71 -2.36
C ALA A 51 14.05 9.24 -1.98
N ILE A 52 13.83 8.30 -2.90
CA ILE A 52 14.22 6.89 -2.70
C ILE A 52 15.74 6.78 -2.51
N GLU A 53 16.52 7.41 -3.37
CA GLU A 53 17.98 7.37 -3.29
C GLU A 53 18.49 7.98 -2.00
N GLN A 54 17.99 9.16 -1.62
CA GLN A 54 18.37 9.81 -0.38
C GLN A 54 18.04 8.95 0.84
N ALA A 55 16.83 8.38 0.91
CA ALA A 55 16.44 7.52 2.01
C ALA A 55 17.28 6.25 2.09
N TYR A 56 17.71 5.74 0.94
CA TYR A 56 18.62 4.59 0.87
C TYR A 56 19.99 4.93 1.48
N GLN A 57 20.53 6.08 1.12
CA GLN A 57 21.81 6.57 1.66
C GLN A 57 21.72 6.83 3.17
N ASP A 58 20.66 7.52 3.62
CA ASP A 58 20.44 7.80 5.03
C ASP A 58 20.32 6.50 5.86
N GLY A 59 19.65 5.49 5.34
CA GLY A 59 19.52 4.19 5.98
C GLY A 59 20.87 3.46 6.07
N TYR A 60 21.68 3.56 5.05
CA TYR A 60 23.03 2.98 5.01
C TYR A 60 23.95 3.63 6.04
N GLU A 61 23.90 4.96 6.16
CA GLU A 61 24.70 5.72 7.10
C GLU A 61 24.27 5.48 8.56
N GLN A 62 22.96 5.39 8.82
CA GLN A 62 22.42 5.20 10.18
C GLN A 62 22.73 3.83 10.77
N GLN A 63 22.80 2.80 9.95
CA GLN A 63 23.03 1.45 10.45
C GLN A 63 24.51 1.10 10.68
N ALA A 64 25.44 1.96 10.26
CA ALA A 64 26.89 1.84 10.48
C ALA A 64 27.48 0.43 10.28
N SER A 65 26.75 -0.47 9.61
CA SER A 65 27.15 -1.85 9.37
C SER A 65 27.32 -2.09 7.87
N THR A 66 28.36 -2.80 7.52
CA THR A 66 28.66 -3.21 6.14
C THR A 66 27.67 -4.23 5.58
N GLU A 67 26.63 -4.58 6.33
CA GLU A 67 25.65 -5.62 5.99
C GLU A 67 24.21 -5.06 5.89
N PHE A 68 24.05 -3.76 5.62
CA PHE A 68 22.71 -3.22 5.38
C PHE A 68 22.17 -3.73 4.04
N GLU A 69 21.18 -4.61 4.10
CA GLU A 69 20.46 -5.12 2.96
C GLU A 69 19.00 -4.66 3.01
N LEU A 70 18.57 -3.92 1.98
CA LEU A 70 17.19 -3.48 1.87
C LEU A 70 16.27 -4.66 1.55
N GLN A 71 15.39 -5.03 2.46
CA GLN A 71 14.48 -6.17 2.29
C GLN A 71 13.20 -5.83 1.51
N GLY A 72 12.97 -4.58 1.16
CA GLY A 72 11.84 -4.17 0.35
C GLY A 72 11.60 -2.67 0.37
N ILE A 73 10.78 -2.22 -0.57
CA ILE A 73 10.26 -0.86 -0.63
C ILE A 73 8.73 -0.92 -0.59
N ALA A 74 8.09 -0.04 0.18
CA ALA A 74 6.64 0.09 0.21
C ALA A 74 6.21 1.49 -0.22
N PHE A 75 5.28 1.55 -1.15
CA PHE A 75 4.60 2.78 -1.53
C PHE A 75 3.28 2.86 -0.78
N ALA A 76 3.17 3.90 0.02
CA ALA A 76 1.99 4.21 0.81
C ALA A 76 1.81 5.73 0.80
N GLY A 77 0.68 6.23 1.28
CA GLY A 77 0.58 7.68 1.36
C GLY A 77 -0.72 8.20 1.92
N SER A 78 -0.84 9.52 1.90
CA SER A 78 -2.10 10.21 2.13
C SER A 78 -3.06 10.07 0.94
N GLY A 79 -2.68 9.38 -0.13
CA GLY A 79 -3.48 8.91 -1.24
C GLY A 79 -3.23 7.42 -1.50
N ASP A 80 -4.11 6.78 -2.24
CA ASP A 80 -3.93 5.39 -2.62
C ASP A 80 -2.93 5.30 -3.78
N PRO A 81 -1.85 4.50 -3.68
CA PRO A 81 -0.89 4.33 -4.76
C PRO A 81 -1.51 3.78 -6.06
N LEU A 82 -2.63 3.07 -6.00
CA LEU A 82 -3.34 2.63 -7.18
C LEU A 82 -3.89 3.79 -8.03
N LEU A 83 -4.12 4.97 -7.42
CA LEU A 83 -4.49 6.19 -8.15
C LEU A 83 -3.29 6.90 -8.81
N ALA A 84 -2.08 6.44 -8.55
CA ALA A 84 -0.83 7.01 -9.07
C ALA A 84 -0.09 6.05 -10.02
N LEU A 85 -0.79 5.14 -10.69
CA LEU A 85 -0.19 4.13 -11.56
C LEU A 85 0.67 4.73 -12.68
N GLU A 86 0.28 5.88 -13.24
CA GLU A 86 1.08 6.58 -14.24
C GLU A 86 2.46 6.99 -13.67
N LEU A 87 2.49 7.50 -12.44
CA LEU A 87 3.74 7.84 -11.75
C LEU A 87 4.55 6.57 -11.45
N LEU A 88 3.91 5.52 -10.93
CA LEU A 88 4.57 4.25 -10.63
C LEU A 88 5.15 3.61 -11.89
N SER A 89 4.48 3.72 -13.04
CA SER A 89 4.99 3.22 -14.32
C SER A 89 6.27 3.92 -14.80
N GLN A 90 6.54 5.14 -14.34
CA GLN A 90 7.77 5.85 -14.61
C GLN A 90 8.87 5.54 -13.58
N VAL A 91 8.50 5.33 -12.33
CA VAL A 91 9.43 5.16 -11.21
C VAL A 91 9.90 3.71 -11.09
N LEU A 92 9.00 2.74 -11.13
CA LEU A 92 9.32 1.35 -10.84
C LEU A 92 10.34 0.72 -11.82
N PRO A 93 10.26 0.92 -13.14
CA PRO A 93 11.28 0.41 -14.03
C PRO A 93 12.68 0.98 -13.76
N ALA A 94 12.77 2.28 -13.47
CA ALA A 94 14.03 2.92 -13.13
C ALA A 94 14.59 2.43 -11.79
N PHE A 95 13.73 2.23 -10.78
CA PHE A 95 14.09 1.64 -9.50
C PHE A 95 14.59 0.21 -9.65
N LYS A 96 13.84 -0.65 -10.36
CA LYS A 96 14.18 -2.05 -10.57
C LYS A 96 15.47 -2.23 -11.40
N ALA A 97 15.71 -1.36 -12.37
CA ALA A 97 16.95 -1.38 -13.15
C ALA A 97 18.22 -1.19 -12.28
N GLN A 98 18.12 -0.44 -11.20
CA GLN A 98 19.23 -0.20 -10.26
C GLN A 98 19.26 -1.21 -9.11
N ARG A 99 18.10 -1.75 -8.71
CA ARG A 99 17.93 -2.58 -7.51
C ARG A 99 17.12 -3.83 -7.82
N HIS A 100 17.69 -4.68 -8.66
CA HIS A 100 17.10 -5.99 -8.95
C HIS A 100 16.91 -6.81 -7.67
N GLY A 101 15.79 -7.46 -7.54
CA GLY A 101 15.51 -8.34 -6.41
C GLY A 101 14.99 -7.66 -5.15
N VAL A 102 14.97 -6.32 -5.07
CA VAL A 102 14.29 -5.62 -3.98
C VAL A 102 12.78 -5.65 -4.21
N PRO A 103 11.99 -6.33 -3.36
CA PRO A 103 10.56 -6.47 -3.58
C PRO A 103 9.83 -5.14 -3.37
N VAL A 104 8.83 -4.90 -4.22
CA VAL A 104 7.96 -3.72 -4.17
C VAL A 104 6.62 -4.11 -3.56
N THR A 105 6.19 -3.34 -2.57
CA THR A 105 4.90 -3.45 -1.90
C THR A 105 4.06 -2.21 -2.17
N LEU A 106 2.79 -2.37 -2.49
CA LEU A 106 1.81 -1.27 -2.45
C LEU A 106 0.89 -1.44 -1.25
N VAL A 107 0.72 -0.37 -0.48
CA VAL A 107 -0.23 -0.31 0.64
C VAL A 107 -1.46 0.46 0.17
N THR A 108 -2.60 -0.20 0.08
CA THR A 108 -3.79 0.31 -0.62
C THR A 108 -5.10 -0.04 0.10
N TYR A 109 -6.16 0.67 -0.26
CA TYR A 109 -7.53 0.27 0.09
C TYR A 109 -8.07 -0.82 -0.83
N GLY A 110 -7.49 -0.99 -2.02
CA GLY A 110 -8.01 -1.92 -3.02
C GLY A 110 -9.40 -1.55 -3.56
N LEU A 111 -9.78 -0.28 -3.48
CA LEU A 111 -11.08 0.23 -3.94
C LEU A 111 -11.01 0.52 -5.44
N VAL A 112 -11.15 -0.52 -6.24
CA VAL A 112 -11.12 -0.48 -7.71
C VAL A 112 -12.40 -1.05 -8.29
N ALA A 113 -12.76 -0.65 -9.51
CA ALA A 113 -13.90 -1.24 -10.19
C ALA A 113 -13.70 -2.75 -10.35
N ALA A 114 -14.74 -3.52 -10.04
CA ALA A 114 -14.69 -4.97 -10.15
C ALA A 114 -14.27 -5.45 -11.54
N ALA A 115 -14.76 -4.79 -12.59
CA ALA A 115 -14.44 -5.12 -13.99
C ALA A 115 -12.96 -4.81 -14.37
N GLU A 116 -12.27 -4.00 -13.60
CA GLU A 116 -10.89 -3.57 -13.87
C GLU A 116 -9.86 -4.32 -13.02
N ALA A 117 -10.31 -5.06 -11.99
CA ALA A 117 -9.44 -5.69 -11.01
C ALA A 117 -8.38 -6.60 -11.63
N GLU A 118 -8.77 -7.49 -12.53
CA GLU A 118 -7.86 -8.42 -13.20
C GLU A 118 -6.84 -7.69 -14.09
N GLN A 119 -7.30 -6.72 -14.88
CA GLN A 119 -6.40 -5.92 -15.72
C GLN A 119 -5.40 -5.12 -14.89
N LEU A 120 -5.85 -4.55 -13.79
CA LEU A 120 -4.98 -3.84 -12.86
C LEU A 120 -3.93 -4.76 -12.24
N CYS A 121 -4.30 -5.97 -11.82
CA CYS A 121 -3.34 -6.96 -11.32
C CYS A 121 -2.26 -7.30 -12.36
N GLN A 122 -2.63 -7.46 -13.64
CA GLN A 122 -1.67 -7.69 -14.70
C GLN A 122 -0.74 -6.49 -14.92
N GLN A 123 -1.25 -5.26 -14.81
CA GLN A 123 -0.41 -4.06 -14.88
C GLN A 123 0.57 -3.99 -13.71
N LEU A 124 0.14 -4.30 -12.48
CA LEU A 124 1.01 -4.33 -11.31
C LEU A 124 2.13 -5.37 -11.46
N ILE A 125 1.81 -6.55 -11.96
CA ILE A 125 2.80 -7.60 -12.25
C ILE A 125 3.80 -7.13 -13.31
N ALA A 126 3.32 -6.49 -14.38
CA ALA A 126 4.19 -5.95 -15.43
C ALA A 126 5.12 -4.83 -14.92
N LEU A 127 4.75 -4.14 -13.85
CA LEU A 127 5.57 -3.16 -13.13
C LEU A 127 6.47 -3.79 -12.05
N GLU A 128 6.53 -5.10 -11.98
CA GLU A 128 7.29 -5.85 -10.98
C GLU A 128 6.89 -5.49 -9.52
N VAL A 129 5.61 -5.26 -9.29
CA VAL A 129 5.04 -5.22 -7.93
C VAL A 129 4.85 -6.65 -7.49
N GLU A 130 5.43 -7.02 -6.35
CA GLU A 130 5.35 -8.39 -5.82
C GLU A 130 4.31 -8.53 -4.70
N ARG A 131 4.04 -7.45 -3.96
CA ARG A 131 3.24 -7.52 -2.74
C ARG A 131 2.17 -6.44 -2.70
N LEU A 132 1.02 -6.81 -2.15
CA LEU A 132 -0.06 -5.89 -1.79
C LEU A 132 -0.38 -6.03 -0.31
N GLU A 133 -0.44 -4.91 0.40
CA GLU A 133 -1.00 -4.80 1.73
C GLU A 133 -2.33 -4.05 1.62
N ILE A 134 -3.45 -4.75 1.84
CA ILE A 134 -4.79 -4.21 1.57
C ILE A 134 -5.54 -3.99 2.89
N TYR A 135 -6.09 -2.78 3.05
CA TYR A 135 -6.85 -2.41 4.24
C TYR A 135 -8.21 -3.12 4.26
N LEU A 136 -8.38 -4.06 5.19
CA LEU A 136 -9.60 -4.84 5.37
C LEU A 136 -10.02 -4.78 6.87
N PRO A 137 -10.70 -3.71 7.30
CA PRO A 137 -11.03 -3.49 8.72
C PRO A 137 -12.22 -4.30 9.23
N ALA A 138 -13.00 -4.92 8.34
CA ALA A 138 -14.22 -5.63 8.72
C ALA A 138 -14.48 -6.82 7.79
N ALA A 139 -15.25 -7.79 8.29
CA ALA A 139 -15.60 -9.02 7.57
C ALA A 139 -17.02 -8.97 6.94
N ASN A 140 -17.72 -7.84 7.03
CA ASN A 140 -19.06 -7.70 6.48
C ASN A 140 -19.32 -6.28 5.94
N PRO A 141 -20.26 -6.11 4.98
CA PRO A 141 -20.49 -4.83 4.34
C PRO A 141 -20.89 -3.69 5.29
N PRO A 142 -21.79 -3.87 6.29
CA PRO A 142 -22.18 -2.79 7.19
C PRO A 142 -21.02 -2.25 8.03
N ALA A 143 -20.22 -3.14 8.62
CA ALA A 143 -19.06 -2.75 9.43
C ALA A 143 -17.96 -2.13 8.55
N TYR A 144 -17.74 -2.65 7.34
CA TYR A 144 -16.81 -2.07 6.38
C TYR A 144 -17.22 -0.66 5.98
N GLN A 145 -18.50 -0.46 5.64
CA GLN A 145 -19.05 0.87 5.29
C GLN A 145 -18.88 1.86 6.43
N GLN A 146 -19.05 1.43 7.67
CA GLN A 146 -18.86 2.29 8.84
C GLN A 146 -17.38 2.66 9.04
N ALA A 147 -16.48 1.72 8.84
CA ALA A 147 -15.03 1.90 9.07
C ALA A 147 -14.36 2.71 7.95
N VAL A 148 -14.69 2.42 6.69
CA VAL A 148 -14.01 2.99 5.51
C VAL A 148 -14.75 4.20 4.95
N LYS A 149 -16.11 4.19 4.99
CA LYS A 149 -16.99 5.21 4.40
C LYS A 149 -16.63 5.50 2.93
N PRO A 150 -16.51 4.48 2.09
CA PRO A 150 -16.08 4.66 0.71
C PRO A 150 -17.14 5.41 -0.10
N LEU A 151 -16.72 6.21 -1.08
CA LEU A 151 -17.64 6.99 -1.92
C LEU A 151 -18.16 6.21 -3.11
N GLN A 152 -17.30 5.47 -3.79
CA GLN A 152 -17.61 4.89 -5.10
C GLN A 152 -17.64 3.36 -5.08
N TYR A 153 -16.65 2.74 -4.49
CA TYR A 153 -16.49 1.29 -4.39
C TYR A 153 -16.58 0.87 -2.92
N GLY A 154 -16.95 -0.37 -2.65
CA GLY A 154 -17.20 -0.80 -1.28
C GLY A 154 -16.61 -2.17 -0.95
N PHE A 155 -17.28 -2.86 -0.03
CA PHE A 155 -16.84 -4.15 0.49
C PHE A 155 -16.74 -5.23 -0.60
N ALA A 156 -17.70 -5.28 -1.53
CA ALA A 156 -17.68 -6.28 -2.60
C ALA A 156 -16.48 -6.11 -3.52
N GLU A 157 -16.18 -4.87 -3.88
CA GLU A 157 -15.08 -4.54 -4.79
C GLU A 157 -13.72 -4.81 -4.14
N VAL A 158 -13.52 -4.46 -2.86
CA VAL A 158 -12.25 -4.80 -2.18
C VAL A 158 -12.06 -6.30 -2.03
N CYS A 159 -13.12 -7.06 -1.72
CA CYS A 159 -13.04 -8.52 -1.68
C CYS A 159 -12.68 -9.10 -3.06
N GLN A 160 -13.29 -8.61 -4.11
CA GLN A 160 -12.98 -9.04 -5.47
C GLN A 160 -11.56 -8.69 -5.88
N PHE A 161 -11.07 -7.52 -5.52
CA PHE A 161 -9.69 -7.12 -5.80
C PHE A 161 -8.68 -8.00 -5.04
N ILE A 162 -8.91 -8.29 -3.76
CA ILE A 162 -8.07 -9.21 -2.97
C ILE A 162 -7.99 -10.57 -3.67
N HIS A 163 -9.16 -11.11 -4.07
CA HIS A 163 -9.23 -12.41 -4.74
C HIS A 163 -8.51 -12.39 -6.10
N ALA A 164 -8.79 -11.40 -6.95
CA ALA A 164 -8.14 -11.27 -8.26
C ALA A 164 -6.61 -11.12 -8.14
N ALA A 165 -6.13 -10.37 -7.17
CA ALA A 165 -4.70 -10.19 -6.92
C ALA A 165 -4.02 -11.49 -6.48
N ALA A 166 -4.66 -12.26 -5.58
CA ALA A 166 -4.16 -13.55 -5.14
C ALA A 166 -4.13 -14.58 -6.29
N GLU A 167 -5.20 -14.65 -7.09
CA GLU A 167 -5.27 -15.52 -8.28
C GLU A 167 -4.23 -15.15 -9.35
N ALA A 168 -3.94 -13.85 -9.49
CA ALA A 168 -2.89 -13.37 -10.40
C ALA A 168 -1.46 -13.70 -9.91
N GLY A 169 -1.30 -14.19 -8.68
CA GLY A 169 -0.01 -14.59 -8.10
C GLY A 169 0.69 -13.51 -7.29
N LEU A 170 0.08 -12.35 -7.07
CA LEU A 170 0.60 -11.35 -6.15
C LEU A 170 0.57 -11.86 -4.70
N GLN A 171 1.56 -11.45 -3.91
CA GLN A 171 1.57 -11.77 -2.48
C GLN A 171 0.65 -10.79 -1.74
N VAL A 172 -0.56 -11.22 -1.43
CA VAL A 172 -1.55 -10.38 -0.75
C VAL A 172 -1.51 -10.63 0.75
N SER A 173 -1.38 -9.55 1.53
CA SER A 173 -1.65 -9.49 2.97
C SER A 173 -2.75 -8.48 3.21
N CYS A 174 -3.65 -8.76 4.15
CA CYS A 174 -4.61 -7.77 4.61
C CYS A 174 -4.15 -7.14 5.92
N PHE A 175 -4.59 -5.92 6.19
CA PHE A 175 -4.33 -5.30 7.49
C PHE A 175 -5.56 -4.55 8.03
N ALA A 176 -5.60 -4.42 9.36
CA ALA A 176 -6.56 -3.60 10.08
C ALA A 176 -5.89 -2.95 11.29
N PHE A 177 -6.49 -1.89 11.83
CA PHE A 177 -5.98 -1.24 13.05
C PHE A 177 -6.66 -1.75 14.30
N ALA A 178 -5.89 -1.83 15.38
CA ALA A 178 -6.44 -2.13 16.70
C ALA A 178 -7.13 -0.88 17.31
N PRO A 179 -8.26 -1.04 18.04
CA PRO A 179 -8.94 -2.31 18.24
C PRO A 179 -9.74 -2.74 17.00
N ALA A 180 -9.41 -3.90 16.43
CA ALA A 180 -10.21 -4.45 15.33
C ALA A 180 -11.43 -5.18 15.90
N GLU A 181 -12.61 -4.90 15.37
CA GLU A 181 -13.80 -5.67 15.69
C GLU A 181 -13.72 -7.04 15.00
N GLN A 182 -14.00 -8.11 15.76
CA GLN A 182 -14.05 -9.48 15.22
C GLN A 182 -12.82 -9.91 14.38
N PRO A 183 -11.58 -9.80 14.89
CA PRO A 183 -10.37 -10.06 14.10
C PRO A 183 -10.29 -11.50 13.57
N ALA A 184 -10.95 -12.44 14.22
CA ALA A 184 -11.01 -13.83 13.76
C ALA A 184 -11.83 -13.97 12.47
N GLU A 185 -12.94 -13.24 12.35
CA GLU A 185 -13.79 -13.24 11.17
C GLU A 185 -13.10 -12.56 10.00
N ILE A 186 -12.44 -11.42 10.25
CA ILE A 186 -11.65 -10.72 9.22
C ILE A 186 -10.52 -11.64 8.71
N ARG A 187 -9.85 -12.36 9.61
CA ARG A 187 -8.79 -13.30 9.22
C ARG A 187 -9.33 -14.48 8.41
N ALA A 188 -10.51 -14.99 8.76
CA ALA A 188 -11.15 -16.06 8.01
C ALA A 188 -11.49 -15.60 6.59
N LEU A 189 -12.13 -14.43 6.45
CA LEU A 189 -12.44 -13.83 5.17
C LEU A 189 -11.18 -13.56 4.33
N ALA A 190 -10.16 -12.94 4.91
CA ALA A 190 -8.90 -12.67 4.19
C ALA A 190 -8.30 -13.95 3.58
N ARG A 191 -8.30 -15.05 4.34
CA ARG A 191 -7.83 -16.36 3.85
C ARG A 191 -8.72 -16.94 2.76
N GLU A 192 -10.03 -16.83 2.90
CA GLU A 192 -10.99 -17.28 1.88
C GLU A 192 -10.77 -16.54 0.56
N LEU A 193 -10.43 -15.25 0.62
CA LEU A 193 -10.10 -14.43 -0.54
C LEU A 193 -8.69 -14.68 -1.11
N GLY A 194 -7.88 -15.53 -0.48
CA GLY A 194 -6.54 -15.89 -0.94
C GLY A 194 -5.40 -15.06 -0.33
N ALA A 195 -5.69 -14.15 0.61
CA ALA A 195 -4.64 -13.45 1.32
C ALA A 195 -3.85 -14.38 2.25
N ARG A 196 -2.52 -14.17 2.33
CA ARG A 196 -1.62 -14.99 3.15
C ARG A 196 -1.85 -14.81 4.64
N GLU A 197 -2.12 -13.56 5.05
CA GLU A 197 -2.26 -13.19 6.45
C GLU A 197 -3.14 -11.95 6.65
N LEU A 198 -3.56 -11.75 7.90
CA LEU A 198 -4.12 -10.49 8.41
C LEU A 198 -3.20 -9.93 9.50
N LEU A 199 -2.68 -8.74 9.26
CA LEU A 199 -1.88 -7.97 10.20
C LEU A 199 -2.79 -7.04 11.02
N ILE A 200 -2.69 -7.09 12.35
CA ILE A 200 -3.37 -6.12 13.23
C ILE A 200 -2.34 -5.12 13.70
N LEU A 201 -2.40 -3.92 13.13
CA LEU A 201 -1.46 -2.85 13.40
C LEU A 201 -1.93 -2.02 14.60
N GLN A 202 -1.00 -1.64 15.47
CA GLN A 202 -1.29 -0.67 16.52
C GLN A 202 -1.22 0.73 15.92
N PRO A 203 -2.23 1.60 16.14
CA PRO A 203 -2.10 3.00 15.77
C PRO A 203 -0.94 3.61 16.56
N GLU A 204 -0.03 4.27 15.88
CA GLU A 204 1.03 5.03 16.54
C GLU A 204 0.40 6.16 17.38
N LYS A 205 0.92 6.33 18.60
CA LYS A 205 0.42 7.33 19.56
C LYS A 205 0.93 8.71 19.22
#